data_b19b61d31dfd0beae2b87493b0a519c1
#
_entry.id   b19b61d31dfd0beae2b87493b0a519c1
#
_cell.length_a   1.000
_cell.length_b   1.000
_cell.length_c   1.000
_cell.angle_alpha   90.00
_cell.angle_beta   90.00
_cell.angle_gamma   90.00
#
_symmetry.space_group_name_H-M   'P 1'
#
loop_
_entity.id
_entity.type
_entity.pdbx_description
1 polymer ?
#
loop_
_entity_poly.entity_id
_entity_poly.type
_entity_poly.pdbx_seq_one_letter_code
_entity_poly.pdbx_strand_id
1 'polypeptide(L)'
;MSEDYFRVDGDKISKRWLPCSSNEAYYSANGDEHDGMGRLTEESEIAGPMYAKRVEKLKKIRSEIFAPTVYGGKTANISLVGWGSSKNVMKDVIKKAAEKDITVNYLHFDCVWPLRTEELEEFSQANKNIYLIEGNMNGQLGQLIEAELGKKIF
;
A
#
# COMPACT_ATOMS: atom_id res chain seq x y z
N MET A 1 21.86 24.56 3.35
CA MET A 1 21.56 23.15 2.99
C MET A 1 22.79 22.62 2.29
N SER A 2 23.28 21.43 2.64
CA SER A 2 24.39 20.81 1.94
C SER A 2 23.94 20.35 0.55
N GLU A 3 24.86 20.31 -0.41
CA GLU A 3 24.63 19.82 -1.77
C GLU A 3 24.09 18.37 -1.78
N ASP A 4 24.30 17.62 -0.70
CA ASP A 4 23.86 16.24 -0.53
C ASP A 4 22.35 16.06 -0.32
N TYR A 5 21.60 17.16 -0.17
CA TYR A 5 20.14 17.12 0.04
C TYR A 5 19.35 17.55 -1.20
N PHE A 6 19.85 17.25 -2.38
CA PHE A 6 19.13 17.58 -3.60
C PHE A 6 17.99 16.59 -3.83
N ARG A 7 16.75 17.09 -3.94
CA ARG A 7 15.53 16.25 -4.04
C ARG A 7 15.19 15.76 -5.44
N VAL A 8 15.91 16.21 -6.44
CA VAL A 8 15.75 15.78 -7.81
C VAL A 8 17.01 15.01 -8.22
N ASP A 9 17.09 13.76 -7.86
CA ASP A 9 18.15 12.85 -8.30
C ASP A 9 17.64 11.81 -9.29
N GLY A 10 18.56 11.12 -9.94
CA GLY A 10 18.27 10.22 -11.04
C GLY A 10 17.50 8.95 -10.67
N ASP A 11 17.45 8.57 -9.39
CA ASP A 11 16.82 7.33 -8.95
C ASP A 11 15.35 7.49 -8.50
N LYS A 12 14.80 8.69 -8.62
CA LYS A 12 13.40 9.02 -8.28
C LYS A 12 13.06 8.98 -6.79
N ILE A 13 13.96 8.54 -5.92
CA ILE A 13 13.80 8.51 -4.47
C ILE A 13 14.77 9.50 -3.85
N SER A 14 14.22 10.53 -3.22
CA SER A 14 15.05 11.54 -2.54
C SER A 14 15.76 10.96 -1.33
N LYS A 15 17.04 11.25 -1.21
CA LYS A 15 17.78 11.03 0.03
C LYS A 15 17.14 11.81 1.16
N ARG A 16 17.23 11.31 2.37
CA ARG A 16 16.69 11.93 3.58
C ARG A 16 17.73 12.00 4.68
N TRP A 17 17.72 13.08 5.39
CA TRP A 17 18.37 13.13 6.69
C TRP A 17 17.58 12.31 7.70
N LEU A 18 18.28 11.50 8.48
CA LEU A 18 17.66 10.90 9.66
C LEU A 18 17.50 11.99 10.73
N PRO A 19 16.40 12.02 11.47
CA PRO A 19 16.24 12.95 12.60
C PRO A 19 17.46 12.86 13.54
N CYS A 20 17.95 14.00 13.96
CA CYS A 20 19.12 14.11 14.87
C CYS A 20 20.46 13.57 14.33
N SER A 21 20.58 13.27 13.03
CA SER A 21 21.85 12.81 12.44
C SER A 21 22.93 13.88 12.37
N SER A 22 22.54 15.16 12.34
CA SER A 22 23.41 16.33 12.32
C SER A 22 22.65 17.56 12.80
N ASN A 23 23.34 18.52 13.40
CA ASN A 23 22.75 19.81 13.77
C ASN A 23 22.32 20.65 12.56
N GLU A 24 22.83 20.34 11.37
CA GLU A 24 22.50 21.00 10.11
C GLU A 24 21.45 20.25 9.31
N ALA A 25 21.02 19.07 9.78
CA ALA A 25 20.09 18.22 9.09
C ALA A 25 18.64 18.65 9.35
N TYR A 26 18.18 19.64 8.62
CA TYR A 26 16.78 20.06 8.63
C TYR A 26 16.22 20.25 7.22
N TYR A 27 14.93 20.10 7.09
CA TYR A 27 14.20 20.47 5.88
C TYR A 27 12.84 21.05 6.24
N SER A 28 12.35 21.93 5.40
CA SER A 28 10.98 22.41 5.50
C SER A 28 10.04 21.51 4.73
N ALA A 29 8.90 21.18 5.33
CA ALA A 29 7.80 20.50 4.68
C ALA A 29 6.57 21.41 4.72
N ASN A 30 5.90 21.56 3.58
CA ASN A 30 4.65 22.32 3.46
C ASN A 30 3.69 21.57 2.51
N GLY A 31 2.48 22.12 2.32
CA GLY A 31 1.46 21.54 1.46
C GLY A 31 1.63 21.85 -0.03
N ASP A 32 2.51 22.80 -0.36
CA ASP A 32 2.72 23.26 -1.72
C ASP A 32 3.89 22.56 -2.40
N GLU A 33 4.11 22.85 -3.69
CA GLU A 33 5.25 22.29 -4.41
C GLU A 33 6.56 22.93 -3.96
N HIS A 34 7.65 22.23 -4.17
CA HIS A 34 8.99 22.70 -3.82
C HIS A 34 10.01 22.41 -4.93
N ASP A 35 11.07 23.19 -4.98
CA ASP A 35 12.22 22.95 -5.84
C ASP A 35 13.12 21.79 -5.33
N GLY A 36 14.18 21.49 -6.06
CA GLY A 36 15.15 20.46 -5.69
C GLY A 36 15.84 20.70 -4.33
N MET A 37 15.88 21.95 -3.87
CA MET A 37 16.44 22.34 -2.57
C MET A 37 15.40 22.35 -1.43
N GLY A 38 14.13 22.02 -1.74
CA GLY A 38 13.04 22.03 -0.78
C GLY A 38 12.44 23.41 -0.49
N ARG A 39 12.69 24.40 -1.35
CA ARG A 39 12.09 25.73 -1.24
C ARG A 39 10.74 25.72 -1.93
N LEU A 40 9.77 26.41 -1.35
CA LEU A 40 8.45 26.60 -1.95
C LEU A 40 8.56 27.20 -3.35
N THR A 41 7.80 26.67 -4.29
CA THR A 41 7.70 27.22 -5.64
C THR A 41 6.32 26.97 -6.25
N GLU A 42 5.85 27.93 -7.04
CA GLU A 42 4.65 27.83 -7.87
C GLU A 42 5.01 27.83 -9.37
N GLU A 43 6.31 27.83 -9.69
CA GLU A 43 6.77 27.84 -11.07
C GLU A 43 6.48 26.52 -11.76
N SER A 44 5.70 26.55 -12.85
CA SER A 44 5.27 25.34 -13.57
C SER A 44 6.44 24.53 -14.15
N GLU A 45 7.53 25.18 -14.52
CA GLU A 45 8.74 24.55 -15.04
C GLU A 45 9.46 23.68 -13.98
N ILE A 46 9.30 24.03 -12.70
CA ILE A 46 9.83 23.24 -11.57
C ILE A 46 8.79 22.23 -11.07
N ALA A 47 7.55 22.65 -10.95
CA ALA A 47 6.47 21.83 -10.42
C ALA A 47 6.21 20.58 -11.29
N GLY A 48 6.23 20.69 -12.61
CA GLY A 48 6.02 19.59 -13.53
C GLY A 48 6.97 18.42 -13.32
N PRO A 49 8.29 18.59 -13.37
CA PRO A 49 9.28 17.55 -13.08
C PRO A 49 9.14 16.95 -11.67
N MET A 50 8.83 17.74 -10.66
CA MET A 50 8.64 17.26 -9.29
C MET A 50 7.39 16.38 -9.17
N TYR A 51 6.31 16.76 -9.85
CA TYR A 51 5.11 15.93 -9.95
C TYR A 51 5.37 14.60 -10.66
N ALA A 52 6.03 14.62 -11.82
CA ALA A 52 6.41 13.44 -12.56
C ALA A 52 7.28 12.50 -11.71
N LYS A 53 8.24 13.04 -10.96
CA LYS A 53 9.05 12.27 -10.00
C LYS A 53 8.20 11.53 -8.97
N ARG A 54 7.17 12.16 -8.40
CA ARG A 54 6.28 11.51 -7.43
C ARG A 54 5.48 10.37 -8.04
N VAL A 55 4.99 10.55 -9.26
CA VAL A 55 4.28 9.49 -10.00
C VAL A 55 5.20 8.29 -10.27
N GLU A 56 6.40 8.55 -10.78
CA GLU A 56 7.38 7.48 -11.02
C GLU A 56 7.82 6.74 -9.75
N LYS A 57 7.92 7.46 -8.63
CA LYS A 57 8.21 6.86 -7.33
C LYS A 57 7.16 5.83 -6.90
N LEU A 58 5.87 6.08 -7.17
CA LEU A 58 4.80 5.12 -6.85
C LEU A 58 4.97 3.80 -7.62
N LYS A 59 5.38 3.85 -8.88
CA LYS A 59 5.65 2.65 -9.68
C LYS A 59 6.80 1.82 -9.07
N LYS A 60 7.87 2.49 -8.63
CA LYS A 60 9.00 1.83 -7.97
C LYS A 60 8.59 1.22 -6.63
N ILE A 61 7.85 1.98 -5.81
CA ILE A 61 7.35 1.51 -4.51
C ILE A 61 6.50 0.25 -4.69
N ARG A 62 5.65 0.18 -5.70
CA ARG A 62 4.80 -1.01 -5.95
C ARG A 62 5.60 -2.30 -6.07
N SER A 63 6.79 -2.25 -6.66
CA SER A 63 7.66 -3.43 -6.79
C SER A 63 8.40 -3.80 -5.50
N GLU A 64 8.47 -2.90 -4.53
CA GLU A 64 9.24 -3.06 -3.29
C GLU A 64 8.36 -3.34 -2.06
N ILE A 65 7.04 -3.07 -2.12
CA ILE A 65 6.14 -3.34 -1.01
C ILE A 65 5.90 -4.83 -0.82
N PHE A 66 5.61 -5.20 0.42
CA PHE A 66 5.31 -6.59 0.77
C PHE A 66 4.07 -7.09 0.02
N ALA A 67 4.16 -8.31 -0.50
CA ALA A 67 3.02 -9.01 -1.05
C ALA A 67 1.97 -9.27 0.04
N PRO A 68 0.67 -9.26 -0.30
CA PRO A 68 -0.36 -9.72 0.61
C PRO A 68 -0.10 -11.16 1.06
N THR A 69 -0.42 -11.44 2.32
CA THR A 69 -0.14 -12.74 2.94
C THR A 69 -1.42 -13.57 3.05
N VAL A 70 -1.36 -14.82 2.59
CA VAL A 70 -2.44 -15.79 2.81
C VAL A 70 -2.23 -16.53 4.13
N TYR A 71 -3.25 -16.53 4.97
CA TYR A 71 -3.36 -17.34 6.19
C TYR A 71 -4.38 -18.44 5.99
N GLY A 72 -4.09 -19.66 6.45
CA GLY A 72 -4.88 -20.86 6.19
C GLY A 72 -4.44 -21.59 4.92
N GLY A 73 -5.32 -22.43 4.38
CA GLY A 73 -5.04 -23.19 3.16
C GLY A 73 -5.12 -22.38 1.87
N LYS A 74 -4.56 -22.89 0.79
CA LYS A 74 -4.65 -22.27 -0.53
C LYS A 74 -6.11 -22.12 -1.01
N THR A 75 -6.96 -23.10 -0.68
CA THR A 75 -8.39 -23.10 -0.95
C THR A 75 -9.17 -23.33 0.33
N ALA A 76 -10.37 -22.80 0.43
CA ALA A 76 -11.22 -22.93 1.61
C ALA A 76 -12.72 -22.92 1.25
N ASN A 77 -13.58 -23.33 2.19
CA ASN A 77 -15.04 -23.19 2.07
C ASN A 77 -15.45 -21.71 2.09
N ILE A 78 -14.76 -20.92 2.92
CA ILE A 78 -14.97 -19.47 3.08
C ILE A 78 -13.61 -18.79 2.97
N SER A 79 -13.53 -17.79 2.13
CA SER A 79 -12.33 -16.99 1.90
C SER A 79 -12.57 -15.55 2.31
N LEU A 80 -11.65 -14.99 3.06
CA LEU A 80 -11.74 -13.65 3.60
C LEU A 80 -10.62 -12.79 3.02
N VAL A 81 -10.92 -11.52 2.79
CA VAL A 81 -9.94 -10.51 2.39
C VAL A 81 -10.04 -9.33 3.35
N GLY A 82 -8.93 -8.75 3.73
CA GLY A 82 -8.93 -7.58 4.59
C GLY A 82 -7.54 -7.01 4.84
N TRP A 83 -7.45 -6.03 5.73
CA TRP A 83 -6.24 -5.25 5.95
C TRP A 83 -6.12 -4.73 7.37
N GLY A 84 -4.94 -4.20 7.72
CA GLY A 84 -4.70 -3.48 8.96
C GLY A 84 -4.96 -4.31 10.22
N SER A 85 -5.72 -3.78 11.16
CA SER A 85 -5.96 -4.40 12.48
C SER A 85 -6.82 -5.68 12.44
N SER A 86 -7.47 -5.99 11.32
CA SER A 86 -8.23 -7.24 11.17
C SER A 86 -7.39 -8.52 11.21
N LYS A 87 -6.07 -8.42 10.98
CA LYS A 87 -5.13 -9.54 10.86
C LYS A 87 -5.26 -10.60 11.96
N ASN A 88 -5.16 -10.17 13.21
CA ASN A 88 -5.16 -11.11 14.34
C ASN A 88 -6.54 -11.70 14.59
N VAL A 89 -7.59 -10.91 14.43
CA VAL A 89 -8.97 -11.38 14.55
C VAL A 89 -9.26 -12.46 13.52
N MET A 90 -8.84 -12.27 12.27
CA MET A 90 -9.06 -13.26 11.21
C MET A 90 -8.25 -14.54 11.43
N LYS A 91 -7.04 -14.46 11.99
CA LYS A 91 -6.28 -15.65 12.40
C LYS A 91 -6.99 -16.47 13.49
N ASP A 92 -7.66 -15.80 14.41
CA ASP A 92 -8.47 -16.48 15.43
C ASP A 92 -9.76 -17.07 14.84
N VAL A 93 -10.38 -16.38 13.86
CA VAL A 93 -11.52 -16.93 13.11
C VAL A 93 -11.15 -18.25 12.39
N ILE A 94 -9.99 -18.28 11.73
CA ILE A 94 -9.50 -19.51 11.06
C ILE A 94 -9.41 -20.68 12.05
N LYS A 95 -8.82 -20.46 13.23
CA LYS A 95 -8.69 -21.49 14.28
C LYS A 95 -10.05 -21.98 14.78
N LYS A 96 -10.95 -21.04 15.12
CA LYS A 96 -12.29 -21.37 15.64
C LYS A 96 -13.19 -22.05 14.59
N ALA A 97 -13.02 -21.71 13.32
CA ALA A 97 -13.75 -22.37 12.23
C ALA A 97 -13.29 -23.83 12.08
N ALA A 98 -11.98 -24.09 12.18
CA ALA A 98 -11.43 -25.43 12.11
C ALA A 98 -11.94 -26.36 13.23
N GLU A 99 -12.24 -25.83 14.43
CA GLU A 99 -12.89 -26.58 15.52
C GLU A 99 -14.31 -27.07 15.15
N LYS A 100 -14.88 -26.52 14.07
CA LYS A 100 -16.21 -26.86 13.55
C LYS A 100 -16.16 -27.53 12.17
N ASP A 101 -15.01 -28.03 11.77
CA ASP A 101 -14.76 -28.64 10.46
C ASP A 101 -15.03 -27.68 9.27
N ILE A 102 -14.94 -26.37 9.49
CA ILE A 102 -15.10 -25.36 8.44
C ILE A 102 -13.70 -24.84 8.07
N THR A 103 -13.34 -24.99 6.80
CA THR A 103 -12.10 -24.42 6.29
C THR A 103 -12.29 -22.95 5.94
N VAL A 104 -11.43 -22.10 6.51
CA VAL A 104 -11.37 -20.65 6.24
C VAL A 104 -9.95 -20.28 5.85
N ASN A 105 -9.79 -19.45 4.84
CA ASN A 105 -8.52 -18.78 4.55
C ASN A 105 -8.71 -17.27 4.51
N TYR A 106 -7.60 -16.54 4.63
CA TYR A 106 -7.63 -15.08 4.72
C TYR A 106 -6.44 -14.47 4.00
N LEU A 107 -6.71 -13.61 3.00
CA LEU A 107 -5.73 -12.79 2.32
C LEU A 107 -5.63 -11.44 3.04
N HIS A 108 -4.46 -11.13 3.58
CA HIS A 108 -4.19 -9.91 4.33
C HIS A 108 -3.30 -8.95 3.55
N PHE A 109 -3.75 -7.70 3.44
CA PHE A 109 -2.95 -6.59 2.93
C PHE A 109 -2.29 -5.84 4.08
N ASP A 110 -0.96 -5.87 4.15
CA ASP A 110 -0.18 -5.00 5.04
C ASP A 110 0.03 -3.61 4.42
N CYS A 111 -0.10 -3.48 3.10
CA CYS A 111 -0.04 -2.23 2.35
C CYS A 111 -1.21 -2.18 1.35
N VAL A 112 -2.00 -1.11 1.40
CA VAL A 112 -3.17 -0.92 0.53
C VAL A 112 -2.94 0.07 -0.62
N TRP A 113 -1.81 0.81 -0.58
CA TRP A 113 -1.47 1.71 -1.67
C TRP A 113 0.06 1.88 -1.84
N PRO A 114 0.57 1.74 -3.06
CA PRO A 114 -0.11 1.22 -4.26
C PRO A 114 -0.56 -0.23 -4.08
N LEU A 115 -1.74 -0.61 -4.58
CA LEU A 115 -2.30 -1.93 -4.37
C LEU A 115 -1.59 -2.99 -5.22
N ARG A 116 -1.22 -4.10 -4.62
CA ARG A 116 -0.79 -5.30 -5.33
C ARG A 116 -2.00 -6.17 -5.63
N THR A 117 -2.31 -6.32 -6.91
CA THR A 117 -3.51 -7.03 -7.37
C THR A 117 -3.24 -8.46 -7.80
N GLU A 118 -2.00 -8.80 -8.10
CA GLU A 118 -1.59 -10.08 -8.64
C GLU A 118 -1.96 -11.22 -7.69
N GLU A 119 -1.61 -11.10 -6.43
CA GLU A 119 -1.90 -12.10 -5.40
C GLU A 119 -3.41 -12.21 -5.10
N LEU A 120 -4.13 -11.09 -5.20
CA LEU A 120 -5.59 -11.08 -5.05
C LEU A 120 -6.27 -11.80 -6.23
N GLU A 121 -5.79 -11.60 -7.45
CA GLU A 121 -6.30 -12.32 -8.61
C GLU A 121 -6.08 -13.82 -8.50
N GLU A 122 -4.86 -14.26 -8.14
CA GLU A 122 -4.57 -15.66 -7.88
C GLU A 122 -5.45 -16.25 -6.78
N PHE A 123 -5.62 -15.51 -5.67
CA PHE A 123 -6.48 -15.91 -4.58
C PHE A 123 -7.95 -16.04 -5.01
N SER A 124 -8.45 -15.09 -5.83
CA SER A 124 -9.81 -15.10 -6.33
C SER A 124 -10.09 -16.20 -7.34
N GLN A 125 -9.09 -16.60 -8.11
CA GLN A 125 -9.21 -17.75 -9.03
C GLN A 125 -9.27 -19.10 -8.28
N ALA A 126 -8.57 -19.19 -7.15
CA ALA A 126 -8.52 -20.40 -6.34
C ALA A 126 -9.73 -20.57 -5.41
N ASN A 127 -10.48 -19.51 -5.13
CA ASN A 127 -11.55 -19.49 -4.13
C ASN A 127 -12.85 -18.89 -4.71
N LYS A 128 -13.99 -19.43 -4.31
CA LYS A 128 -15.31 -19.04 -4.87
C LYS A 128 -16.11 -18.14 -3.94
N ASN A 129 -16.07 -18.40 -2.63
CA ASN A 129 -16.87 -17.69 -1.62
C ASN A 129 -15.96 -16.67 -0.91
N ILE A 130 -15.78 -15.54 -1.50
CA ILE A 130 -14.84 -14.51 -1.01
C ILE A 130 -15.63 -13.36 -0.40
N TYR A 131 -15.25 -12.95 0.80
CA TYR A 131 -15.87 -11.87 1.55
C TYR A 131 -14.82 -10.86 1.98
N LEU A 132 -15.11 -9.58 1.78
CA LEU A 132 -14.29 -8.49 2.27
C LEU A 132 -14.65 -8.17 3.72
N ILE A 133 -13.62 -8.05 4.56
CA ILE A 133 -13.76 -7.71 5.98
C ILE A 133 -13.02 -6.41 6.25
N GLU A 134 -13.77 -5.37 6.53
CA GLU A 134 -13.22 -4.08 6.91
C GLU A 134 -14.12 -3.34 7.89
N GLY A 135 -13.51 -2.49 8.74
CA GLY A 135 -14.22 -1.79 9.81
C GLY A 135 -14.83 -0.46 9.40
N ASN A 136 -14.67 -0.03 8.14
CA ASN A 136 -15.27 1.19 7.66
C ASN A 136 -16.65 0.92 7.01
N MET A 137 -17.53 1.89 7.10
CA MET A 137 -18.92 1.77 6.64
C MET A 137 -19.03 1.66 5.11
N ASN A 138 -18.09 2.22 4.39
CA ASN A 138 -18.19 2.39 2.93
C ASN A 138 -17.52 1.28 2.12
N GLY A 139 -16.82 0.34 2.75
CA GLY A 139 -16.10 -0.71 2.03
C GLY A 139 -14.96 -0.13 1.16
N GLN A 140 -14.11 0.71 1.73
CA GLN A 140 -13.11 1.49 1.00
C GLN A 140 -12.08 0.62 0.27
N LEU A 141 -11.61 -0.46 0.90
CA LEU A 141 -10.72 -1.38 0.23
C LEU A 141 -11.40 -2.09 -0.94
N GLY A 142 -12.68 -2.46 -0.80
CA GLY A 142 -13.47 -3.04 -1.88
C GLY A 142 -13.57 -2.10 -3.08
N GLN A 143 -13.87 -0.83 -2.84
CA GLN A 143 -13.92 0.20 -3.89
C GLN A 143 -12.56 0.38 -4.58
N LEU A 144 -11.48 0.39 -3.81
CA LEU A 144 -10.13 0.48 -4.36
C LEU A 144 -9.80 -0.73 -5.24
N ILE A 145 -10.13 -1.93 -4.78
CA ILE A 145 -9.93 -3.18 -5.54
C ILE A 145 -10.74 -3.15 -6.83
N GLU A 146 -12.00 -2.74 -6.79
CA GLU A 146 -12.82 -2.61 -8.00
C GLU A 146 -12.24 -1.60 -8.99
N ALA A 147 -11.73 -0.47 -8.50
CA ALA A 147 -11.10 0.55 -9.35
C ALA A 147 -9.82 0.04 -10.03
N GLU A 148 -8.97 -0.69 -9.30
CA GLU A 148 -7.70 -1.20 -9.83
C GLU A 148 -7.89 -2.40 -10.77
N LEU A 149 -8.86 -3.27 -10.51
CA LEU A 149 -9.10 -4.48 -11.31
C LEU A 149 -10.14 -4.30 -12.42
N GLY A 150 -10.96 -3.24 -12.37
CA GLY A 150 -12.06 -3.03 -13.30
C GLY A 150 -13.19 -4.07 -13.17
N LYS A 151 -13.24 -4.83 -12.08
CA LYS A 151 -14.25 -5.88 -11.82
C LYS A 151 -14.53 -6.04 -10.33
N LYS A 152 -15.74 -6.50 -9.99
CA LYS A 152 -16.10 -6.92 -8.64
C LYS A 152 -15.51 -8.29 -8.31
N ILE A 153 -15.06 -8.44 -7.06
CA ILE A 153 -14.61 -9.73 -6.51
C ILE A 153 -15.52 -10.18 -5.36
N PHE A 154 -16.15 -9.22 -4.69
CA PHE A 154 -16.98 -9.45 -3.50
C PHE A 154 -18.47 -9.25 -3.78
#